data_bddb941b387e2896d4ac9c1e65e000f2
#
_entry.id   bddb941b387e2896d4ac9c1e65e000f2
#
_cell.length_a   1.000
_cell.length_b   1.000
_cell.length_c   1.000
_cell.angle_alpha   90.00
_cell.angle_beta   90.00
_cell.angle_gamma   90.00
#
_symmetry.space_group_name_H-M   'P 1'
#
loop_
_entity.id
_entity.type
_entity.pdbx_description
1 polymer ?
#
loop_
_entity_poly.entity_id
_entity_poly.type
_entity_poly.pdbx_seq_one_letter_code
_entity_poly.pdbx_strand_id
1 'polypeptide(L)'
;MATKPNEARIVITGVGLAAPNGNNLSEFRESLLAGKSGVQKFNVRYMGEVLAGVCHFDPLKYQKKKELRRGTRAGSVAIYCAQEAVADGRLDLASVDKSRIGVYIGITEHGNVDTEKQIYEIKQFDYDTT
;
A
#
# COMPACT_ATOMS: atom_id res chain seq x y z
N MET A 1 -14.24 18.13 29.29
CA MET A 1 -12.93 18.09 28.64
C MET A 1 -12.67 19.44 28.00
N ALA A 2 -11.58 20.13 28.37
CA ALA A 2 -11.24 21.41 27.77
C ALA A 2 -10.82 21.18 26.30
N THR A 3 -11.49 21.86 25.36
CA THR A 3 -11.12 21.84 23.94
C THR A 3 -9.79 22.59 23.77
N LYS A 4 -8.79 21.91 23.20
CA LYS A 4 -7.52 22.57 22.85
C LYS A 4 -7.77 23.72 21.85
N PRO A 5 -7.00 24.82 21.92
CA PRO A 5 -7.05 25.86 20.89
C PRO A 5 -6.85 25.26 19.50
N ASN A 6 -7.50 25.81 18.46
CA ASN A 6 -7.40 25.29 17.10
C ASN A 6 -5.94 25.16 16.59
N GLU A 7 -5.07 26.06 17.00
CA GLU A 7 -3.63 26.07 16.65
C GLU A 7 -2.83 24.91 17.23
N ALA A 8 -3.35 24.24 18.28
CA ALA A 8 -2.72 23.08 18.92
C ALA A 8 -3.37 21.74 18.53
N ARG A 9 -4.27 21.72 17.54
CA ARG A 9 -4.97 20.50 17.11
C ARG A 9 -4.20 19.82 15.98
N ILE A 10 -3.93 18.53 16.17
CA ILE A 10 -3.45 17.65 15.11
C ILE A 10 -4.65 16.99 14.49
N VAL A 11 -4.77 17.06 13.17
CA VAL A 11 -5.90 16.54 12.41
C VAL A 11 -5.42 15.64 11.28
N ILE A 12 -6.25 14.66 10.90
CA ILE A 12 -6.07 13.86 9.69
C ILE A 12 -6.75 14.63 8.56
N THR A 13 -5.99 14.98 7.52
CA THR A 13 -6.49 15.79 6.39
C THR A 13 -6.79 14.96 5.15
N GLY A 14 -6.26 13.75 5.05
CA GLY A 14 -6.53 12.85 3.95
C GLY A 14 -6.20 11.41 4.32
N VAL A 15 -6.90 10.47 3.72
CA VAL A 15 -6.73 9.03 3.93
C VAL A 15 -6.61 8.32 2.58
N GLY A 16 -5.60 7.48 2.46
CA GLY A 16 -5.42 6.59 1.31
C GLY A 16 -5.34 5.14 1.77
N LEU A 17 -5.94 4.26 1.01
CA LEU A 17 -5.96 2.84 1.32
C LEU A 17 -5.89 1.97 0.06
N ALA A 18 -5.40 0.75 0.26
CA ALA A 18 -5.56 -0.38 -0.65
C ALA A 18 -6.04 -1.57 0.19
N ALA A 19 -7.28 -1.95 0.00
CA ALA A 19 -7.93 -3.01 0.76
C ALA A 19 -8.47 -4.10 -0.18
N PRO A 20 -8.69 -5.33 0.32
CA PRO A 20 -9.23 -6.41 -0.51
C PRO A 20 -10.61 -6.12 -1.11
N ASN A 21 -11.36 -5.20 -0.52
CA ASN A 21 -12.71 -4.81 -0.92
C ASN A 21 -12.82 -3.35 -1.40
N GLY A 22 -11.69 -2.69 -1.70
CA GLY A 22 -11.68 -1.35 -2.28
C GLY A 22 -10.29 -0.74 -2.33
N ASN A 23 -9.97 -0.04 -3.40
CA ASN A 23 -8.66 0.59 -3.64
C ASN A 23 -8.65 2.11 -3.39
N ASN A 24 -9.77 2.64 -2.94
CA ASN A 24 -9.94 4.02 -2.51
C ASN A 24 -11.07 4.10 -1.47
N LEU A 25 -11.21 5.25 -0.84
CA LEU A 25 -12.20 5.45 0.22
C LEU A 25 -13.65 5.22 -0.24
N SER A 26 -14.00 5.62 -1.45
CA SER A 26 -15.36 5.45 -1.99
C SER A 26 -15.70 3.98 -2.16
N GLU A 27 -14.87 3.23 -2.88
CA GLU A 27 -15.05 1.80 -3.10
C GLU A 27 -15.09 1.01 -1.79
N PHE A 28 -14.17 1.34 -0.87
CA PHE A 28 -14.11 0.70 0.44
C PHE A 28 -15.38 0.95 1.25
N ARG A 29 -15.83 2.22 1.30
CA ARG A 29 -17.06 2.61 1.99
C ARG A 29 -18.29 1.89 1.40
N GLU A 30 -18.43 1.89 0.08
CA GLU A 30 -19.53 1.20 -0.61
C GLU A 30 -19.55 -0.29 -0.29
N SER A 31 -18.39 -0.94 -0.33
CA SER A 31 -18.25 -2.36 0.03
C SER A 31 -18.62 -2.64 1.48
N LEU A 32 -18.21 -1.79 2.42
CA LEU A 32 -18.58 -1.91 3.84
C LEU A 32 -20.08 -1.77 4.05
N LEU A 33 -20.69 -0.76 3.45
CA LEU A 33 -22.14 -0.52 3.58
C LEU A 33 -22.98 -1.63 2.94
N ALA A 34 -22.44 -2.24 1.87
CA ALA A 34 -23.09 -3.39 1.22
C ALA A 34 -22.79 -4.74 1.91
N GLY A 35 -22.02 -4.76 3.00
CA GLY A 35 -21.58 -5.99 3.67
C GLY A 35 -20.71 -6.89 2.80
N LYS A 36 -20.04 -6.32 1.78
CA LYS A 36 -19.20 -7.06 0.84
C LYS A 36 -17.87 -7.41 1.48
N SER A 37 -17.60 -8.71 1.66
CA SER A 37 -16.31 -9.21 2.14
C SER A 37 -15.24 -9.10 1.06
N GLY A 38 -14.02 -8.71 1.47
CA GLY A 38 -12.83 -8.79 0.63
C GLY A 38 -12.07 -10.13 0.77
N VAL A 39 -12.56 -11.03 1.62
CA VAL A 39 -11.96 -12.36 1.80
C VAL A 39 -12.41 -13.27 0.68
N GLN A 40 -11.46 -13.91 0.02
CA GLN A 40 -11.68 -14.84 -1.09
C GLN A 40 -10.74 -16.05 -1.00
N LYS A 41 -11.04 -17.09 -1.78
CA LYS A 41 -10.14 -18.21 -1.95
C LYS A 41 -8.90 -17.77 -2.72
N PHE A 42 -7.74 -18.06 -2.17
CA PHE A 42 -6.45 -17.70 -2.73
C PHE A 42 -5.49 -18.88 -2.64
N ASN A 43 -4.77 -19.16 -3.72
CA ASN A 43 -3.81 -20.26 -3.72
C ASN A 43 -2.43 -19.77 -3.28
N VAL A 44 -1.99 -20.25 -2.13
CA VAL A 44 -0.66 -19.96 -1.58
C VAL A 44 0.29 -21.12 -1.94
N ARG A 45 1.47 -20.78 -2.41
CA ARG A 45 2.44 -21.67 -3.06
C ARG A 45 2.67 -23.00 -2.35
N TYR A 46 2.78 -23.01 -1.03
CA TYR A 46 3.10 -24.24 -0.25
C TYR A 46 1.96 -24.69 0.66
N MET A 47 0.85 -23.96 0.67
CA MET A 47 -0.29 -24.22 1.56
C MET A 47 -1.55 -24.61 0.80
N GLY A 48 -1.54 -24.49 -0.53
CA GLY A 48 -2.73 -24.70 -1.34
C GLY A 48 -3.77 -23.57 -1.19
N GLU A 49 -5.04 -23.91 -1.30
CA GLU A 49 -6.16 -22.97 -1.23
C GLU A 49 -6.43 -22.55 0.22
N VAL A 50 -6.38 -21.25 0.47
CA VAL A 50 -6.68 -20.62 1.77
C VAL A 50 -7.67 -19.48 1.59
N LEU A 51 -8.32 -19.07 2.67
CA LEU A 51 -9.10 -17.83 2.69
C LEU A 51 -8.18 -16.66 3.01
N ALA A 52 -8.12 -15.68 2.13
CA ALA A 52 -7.26 -14.51 2.29
C ALA A 52 -7.90 -13.24 1.75
N GLY A 53 -7.57 -12.11 2.36
CA GLY A 53 -7.86 -10.78 1.84
C GLY A 53 -6.69 -10.28 0.99
N VAL A 54 -6.84 -10.33 -0.33
CA VAL A 54 -5.79 -9.90 -1.27
C VAL A 54 -6.16 -8.57 -1.90
N CYS A 55 -5.26 -7.58 -1.77
CA CYS A 55 -5.43 -6.27 -2.39
C CYS A 55 -5.03 -6.34 -3.87
N HIS A 56 -5.92 -5.87 -4.74
CA HIS A 56 -5.73 -5.78 -6.18
C HIS A 56 -5.75 -4.31 -6.63
N PHE A 57 -4.72 -3.57 -6.27
CA PHE A 57 -4.54 -2.19 -6.70
C PHE A 57 -3.63 -2.10 -7.92
N ASP A 58 -3.77 -1.04 -8.71
CA ASP A 58 -2.87 -0.76 -9.84
C ASP A 58 -1.69 0.11 -9.40
N PRO A 59 -0.50 -0.46 -9.20
CA PRO A 59 0.67 0.32 -8.82
C PRO A 59 1.15 1.27 -9.92
N LEU A 60 0.81 1.00 -11.20
CA LEU A 60 1.19 1.86 -12.33
C LEU A 60 0.48 3.20 -12.31
N LYS A 61 -0.59 3.34 -11.53
CA LYS A 61 -1.26 4.63 -11.32
C LYS A 61 -0.28 5.70 -10.80
N TYR A 62 0.70 5.31 -9.98
CA TYR A 62 1.63 6.23 -9.30
C TYR A 62 3.11 5.87 -9.46
N GLN A 63 3.44 4.74 -10.06
CA GLN A 63 4.81 4.29 -10.23
C GLN A 63 5.11 3.92 -11.68
N LYS A 64 6.36 4.12 -12.10
CA LYS A 64 6.85 3.65 -13.40
C LYS A 64 7.22 2.15 -13.33
N LYS A 65 7.12 1.45 -14.45
CA LYS A 65 7.52 0.02 -14.55
C LYS A 65 8.94 -0.26 -14.02
N LYS A 66 9.87 0.68 -14.24
CA LYS A 66 11.25 0.56 -13.76
C LYS A 66 11.34 0.59 -12.23
N GLU A 67 10.50 1.39 -11.59
CA GLU A 67 10.43 1.50 -10.13
C GLU A 67 9.83 0.24 -9.51
N LEU A 68 8.77 -0.29 -10.13
CA LEU A 68 8.15 -1.55 -9.71
C LEU A 68 9.12 -2.75 -9.75
N ARG A 69 9.97 -2.82 -10.76
CA ARG A 69 10.96 -3.92 -10.87
C ARG A 69 12.04 -3.87 -9.80
N ARG A 70 12.27 -2.72 -9.18
CA ARG A 70 13.31 -2.49 -8.16
C ARG A 70 12.77 -2.40 -6.75
N GLY A 71 11.46 -2.23 -6.63
CA GLY A 71 10.76 -2.08 -5.36
C GLY A 71 10.15 -3.38 -4.87
N THR A 72 9.65 -3.34 -3.65
CA THR A 72 8.86 -4.43 -3.06
C THR A 72 7.37 -4.14 -3.19
N ARG A 73 6.53 -5.18 -3.07
CA ARG A 73 5.08 -5.01 -3.03
C ARG A 73 4.65 -4.08 -1.87
N ALA A 74 5.29 -4.22 -0.72
CA ALA A 74 5.02 -3.36 0.44
C ALA A 74 5.31 -1.88 0.14
N GLY A 75 6.44 -1.59 -0.53
CA GLY A 75 6.77 -0.24 -0.99
C GLY A 75 5.74 0.30 -1.98
N SER A 76 5.25 -0.54 -2.90
CA SER A 76 4.21 -0.14 -3.85
C SER A 76 2.87 0.17 -3.18
N VAL A 77 2.47 -0.60 -2.17
CA VAL A 77 1.28 -0.30 -1.34
C VAL A 77 1.45 1.03 -0.63
N ALA A 78 2.61 1.27 -0.01
CA ALA A 78 2.89 2.51 0.71
C ALA A 78 2.81 3.74 -0.21
N ILE A 79 3.42 3.68 -1.39
CA ILE A 79 3.38 4.77 -2.38
C ILE A 79 1.94 5.00 -2.85
N TYR A 80 1.22 3.93 -3.18
CA TYR A 80 -0.16 4.03 -3.62
C TYR A 80 -1.04 4.72 -2.56
N CYS A 81 -1.01 4.23 -1.32
CA CYS A 81 -1.80 4.78 -0.22
C CYS A 81 -1.41 6.23 0.10
N ALA A 82 -0.12 6.58 0.06
CA ALA A 82 0.33 7.95 0.28
C ALA A 82 -0.19 8.91 -0.79
N GLN A 83 -0.18 8.51 -2.07
CA GLN A 83 -0.69 9.34 -3.16
C GLN A 83 -2.22 9.50 -3.10
N GLU A 84 -2.95 8.44 -2.76
CA GLU A 84 -4.40 8.53 -2.52
C GLU A 84 -4.72 9.46 -1.33
N ALA A 85 -3.93 9.41 -0.24
CA ALA A 85 -4.11 10.30 0.91
C ALA A 85 -3.84 11.78 0.56
N VAL A 86 -2.81 12.05 -0.25
CA VAL A 86 -2.50 13.40 -0.74
C VAL A 86 -3.64 13.92 -1.60
N ALA A 87 -4.18 13.07 -2.48
CA ALA A 87 -5.31 13.42 -3.35
C ALA A 87 -6.60 13.66 -2.55
N ASP A 88 -6.93 12.80 -1.60
CA ASP A 88 -8.10 12.93 -0.72
C ASP A 88 -8.03 14.21 0.11
N GLY A 89 -6.87 14.50 0.69
CA GLY A 89 -6.60 15.73 1.45
C GLY A 89 -6.49 16.99 0.60
N ARG A 90 -6.52 16.87 -0.74
CA ARG A 90 -6.30 17.97 -1.70
C ARG A 90 -5.04 18.78 -1.38
N LEU A 91 -3.99 18.09 -0.94
CA LEU A 91 -2.74 18.73 -0.54
C LEU A 91 -1.92 19.10 -1.79
N ASP A 92 -1.70 20.40 -1.97
CA ASP A 92 -0.77 20.88 -2.98
C ASP A 92 0.67 20.81 -2.46
N LEU A 93 1.39 19.78 -2.86
CA LEU A 93 2.80 19.57 -2.48
C LEU A 93 3.75 20.65 -3.02
N ALA A 94 3.33 21.46 -3.99
CA ALA A 94 4.15 22.56 -4.49
C ALA A 94 4.10 23.77 -3.53
N SER A 95 3.01 23.95 -2.81
CA SER A 95 2.80 25.07 -1.88
C SER A 95 3.30 24.79 -0.46
N VAL A 96 3.69 23.55 -0.15
CA VAL A 96 4.11 23.13 1.21
C VAL A 96 5.62 23.18 1.34
N ASP A 97 6.10 23.67 2.48
CA ASP A 97 7.51 23.58 2.86
C ASP A 97 7.90 22.11 3.09
N LYS A 98 8.64 21.53 2.15
CA LYS A 98 9.03 20.11 2.15
C LYS A 98 9.97 19.77 3.32
N SER A 99 10.67 20.73 3.92
CA SER A 99 11.50 20.49 5.11
C SER A 99 10.66 20.18 6.35
N ARG A 100 9.36 20.47 6.31
CA ARG A 100 8.40 20.20 7.37
C ARG A 100 7.54 18.95 7.14
N ILE A 101 7.82 18.19 6.07
CA ILE A 101 7.12 16.96 5.76
C ILE A 101 7.95 15.76 6.24
N GLY A 102 7.37 14.93 7.10
CA GLY A 102 7.94 13.64 7.49
C GLY A 102 7.18 12.49 6.84
N VAL A 103 7.90 11.41 6.52
CA VAL A 103 7.31 10.14 6.05
C VAL A 103 7.59 9.07 7.09
N TYR A 104 6.54 8.45 7.61
CA TYR A 104 6.64 7.39 8.62
C TYR A 104 5.91 6.15 8.09
N ILE A 105 6.61 5.03 7.95
CA ILE A 105 6.06 3.78 7.43
C ILE A 105 6.26 2.69 8.48
N GLY A 106 5.16 2.13 8.97
CA GLY A 106 5.16 0.91 9.79
C GLY A 106 4.94 -0.31 8.90
N ILE A 107 5.78 -1.33 9.07
CA ILE A 107 5.68 -2.57 8.30
C ILE A 107 6.07 -3.75 9.19
N THR A 108 5.30 -4.82 9.11
CA THR A 108 5.59 -6.06 9.86
C THR A 108 6.55 -6.95 9.09
N GLU A 109 6.37 -7.06 7.77
CA GLU A 109 7.12 -7.95 6.90
C GLU A 109 7.59 -7.20 5.65
N HIS A 110 8.90 -7.09 5.47
CA HIS A 110 9.49 -6.25 4.43
C HIS A 110 10.30 -7.08 3.43
N GLY A 111 9.73 -7.33 2.24
CA GLY A 111 10.47 -7.84 1.09
C GLY A 111 10.90 -9.31 1.16
N ASN A 112 10.57 -10.06 2.21
CA ASN A 112 10.97 -11.46 2.34
C ASN A 112 10.39 -12.33 1.21
N VAL A 113 9.14 -12.08 0.80
CA VAL A 113 8.51 -12.78 -0.33
C VAL A 113 9.25 -12.52 -1.64
N ASP A 114 9.66 -11.27 -1.87
CA ASP A 114 10.41 -10.89 -3.06
C ASP A 114 11.83 -11.50 -3.04
N THR A 115 12.47 -11.51 -1.86
CA THR A 115 13.78 -12.14 -1.66
C THR A 115 13.72 -13.66 -1.86
N GLU A 116 12.72 -14.32 -1.29
CA GLU A 116 12.51 -15.76 -1.47
C GLU A 116 12.33 -16.11 -2.95
N LYS A 117 11.54 -15.33 -3.68
CA LYS A 117 11.34 -15.51 -5.10
C LYS A 117 12.65 -15.37 -5.88
N GLN A 118 13.45 -14.35 -5.58
CA GLN A 118 14.75 -14.14 -6.22
C GLN A 118 15.73 -15.29 -5.92
N ILE A 119 15.81 -15.73 -4.67
CA ILE A 119 16.65 -16.88 -4.29
C ILE A 119 16.23 -18.14 -5.06
N TYR A 120 14.93 -18.38 -5.18
CA TYR A 120 14.40 -19.51 -5.92
C TYR A 120 14.75 -19.44 -7.41
N GLU A 121 14.62 -18.27 -8.03
CA GLU A 121 14.97 -18.03 -9.43
C GLU A 121 16.48 -18.26 -9.65
N ILE A 122 17.35 -17.69 -8.82
CA ILE A 122 18.81 -17.88 -8.88
C ILE A 122 19.15 -19.37 -8.76
N LYS A 123 18.50 -20.09 -7.85
CA LYS A 123 18.74 -21.53 -7.67
C LYS A 123 18.33 -22.35 -8.89
N GLN A 124 17.27 -21.96 -9.62
CA GLN A 124 16.85 -22.62 -10.84
C GLN A 124 17.87 -22.47 -11.98
N PHE A 125 18.59 -21.36 -12.00
CA PHE A 125 19.66 -21.08 -12.97
C PHE A 125 21.05 -21.53 -12.49
N ASP A 126 21.13 -22.46 -11.54
CA ASP A 126 22.38 -22.98 -10.97
C ASP A 126 23.33 -21.88 -10.48
N TYR A 127 22.72 -20.82 -9.88
CA TYR A 127 23.42 -19.63 -9.39
C TYR A 127 24.08 -18.78 -10.47
N ASP A 128 23.75 -18.98 -11.75
CA ASP A 128 24.16 -18.08 -12.82
C ASP A 128 23.32 -16.78 -12.76
N THR A 129 23.99 -15.67 -12.53
CA THR A 129 23.39 -14.33 -12.38
C THR A 129 23.66 -13.42 -13.57
N THR A 130 24.19 -13.94 -14.69
CA THR A 130 24.52 -13.16 -15.92
C THR A 130 23.31 -12.84 -16.78
#